data_b852f959af969e3a87138e7a31f2a077
#
_entry.id   b852f959af969e3a87138e7a31f2a077
#
_cell.length_a   1.000
_cell.length_b   1.000
_cell.length_c   1.000
_cell.angle_alpha   90.00
_cell.angle_beta   90.00
_cell.angle_gamma   90.00
#
_symmetry.space_group_name_H-M   'P 1'
#
loop_
_entity.id
_entity.type
_entity.pdbx_description
1 polymer ?
#
loop_
_entity_poly.entity_id
_entity_poly.type
_entity_poly.pdbx_seq_one_letter_code
_entity_poly.pdbx_strand_id
1 'polypeptide(L)'
;MGICNDAVPDDGAGHLDGNQSVGEPFTEAYFRAAAAILATEPSPAEARDSGELLLRHYGLTGRIKVLSSEVECTAEVTLSSGDQLILKTSARPEGRDSFRFQAAALAGLEGAFGFAAPHLVRTGAGTLMFEEEEICGYLQTRLSGVPLHQANATADVLYRVGQALGRLSLALEPLKLPAMRRPVLWHVGCWPRLMELEKHLPSGPVAAFVRLAMSNYVELIAPQLRELAWQVTHNDPSPFNTLVAGHDIAFIDFGDGCWGPRIQDLVVAASHLVTDPSLALGGSENLIAGYASVTPLSTLETKLLVGLLKARQSALVLINYWRAQLFPAEAAYIKKNVARAERGLSILSALSVGEAETAVRRARL
;
A
#
# COMPACT_ATOMS: atom_id res chain seq x y z
N MET A 1 39.14 42.37 -31.70
CA MET A 1 38.20 42.51 -30.58
C MET A 1 37.29 41.30 -30.63
N GLY A 2 37.67 40.23 -29.99
CA GLY A 2 36.95 38.96 -29.98
C GLY A 2 36.22 38.81 -28.66
N ILE A 3 34.98 38.48 -28.71
CA ILE A 3 34.17 38.12 -27.54
C ILE A 3 34.17 36.59 -27.46
N CYS A 4 34.80 36.05 -26.41
CA CYS A 4 34.72 34.63 -26.06
C CYS A 4 33.30 34.33 -25.61
N ASN A 5 32.66 33.33 -26.25
CA ASN A 5 31.48 32.65 -25.78
C ASN A 5 31.97 31.40 -25.04
N ASP A 6 31.90 31.43 -23.71
CA ASP A 6 32.06 30.23 -22.88
C ASP A 6 30.73 29.47 -22.92
N ALA A 7 30.75 28.29 -23.56
CA ALA A 7 29.67 27.35 -23.58
C ALA A 7 29.59 26.65 -22.21
N VAL A 8 28.46 26.77 -21.55
CA VAL A 8 28.05 25.95 -20.38
C VAL A 8 27.85 24.52 -20.85
N PRO A 9 28.40 23.52 -20.15
CA PRO A 9 28.12 22.11 -20.47
C PRO A 9 26.66 21.79 -20.21
N ASP A 10 26.01 21.22 -21.20
CA ASP A 10 24.67 20.65 -21.17
C ASP A 10 24.72 19.41 -20.30
N ASP A 11 24.28 19.52 -19.04
CA ASP A 11 24.07 18.37 -18.16
C ASP A 11 22.88 17.58 -18.71
N GLY A 12 23.21 16.47 -19.36
CA GLY A 12 22.28 15.53 -19.98
C GLY A 12 21.13 15.09 -19.07
N ALA A 13 20.09 15.91 -19.00
CA ALA A 13 18.77 15.50 -18.53
C ALA A 13 18.22 14.52 -19.57
N GLY A 14 18.43 13.23 -19.34
CA GLY A 14 17.83 12.18 -20.13
C GLY A 14 16.33 12.42 -20.23
N HIS A 15 15.87 12.78 -21.44
CA HIS A 15 14.46 12.76 -21.79
C HIS A 15 13.93 11.35 -21.52
N LEU A 16 13.21 11.21 -20.43
CA LEU A 16 12.37 10.03 -20.21
C LEU A 16 11.23 10.12 -21.21
N ASP A 17 11.37 9.40 -22.30
CA ASP A 17 10.33 9.21 -23.30
C ASP A 17 9.04 8.78 -22.60
N GLY A 18 8.01 9.63 -22.66
CA GLY A 18 6.69 9.43 -22.07
C GLY A 18 5.86 8.31 -22.72
N ASN A 19 6.50 7.30 -23.31
CA ASN A 19 5.85 6.18 -23.99
C ASN A 19 6.48 4.83 -23.63
N GLN A 20 6.89 4.63 -22.37
CA GLN A 20 7.15 3.27 -21.89
C GLN A 20 5.81 2.58 -21.67
N SER A 21 5.54 1.61 -22.52
CA SER A 21 4.34 0.80 -22.63
C SER A 21 3.87 0.30 -21.24
N VAL A 22 2.57 0.44 -20.99
CA VAL A 22 1.79 -0.15 -19.91
C VAL A 22 1.83 -1.68 -20.04
N GLY A 23 2.99 -2.34 -20.00
CA GLY A 23 3.01 -3.75 -20.29
C GLY A 23 4.33 -4.47 -20.31
N GLU A 24 5.39 -3.95 -19.71
CA GLU A 24 6.49 -4.87 -19.40
C GLU A 24 6.03 -5.81 -18.29
N PRO A 25 6.06 -7.14 -18.53
CA PRO A 25 5.74 -8.10 -17.48
C PRO A 25 6.73 -7.88 -16.34
N PHE A 26 6.22 -7.83 -15.10
CA PHE A 26 7.06 -7.77 -13.91
C PHE A 26 8.08 -8.89 -13.98
N THR A 27 9.35 -8.50 -14.11
CA THR A 27 10.43 -9.44 -14.37
C THR A 27 10.69 -10.31 -13.14
N GLU A 28 11.36 -11.44 -13.34
CA GLU A 28 11.85 -12.25 -12.22
C GLU A 28 12.74 -11.43 -11.29
N ALA A 29 13.60 -10.56 -11.86
CA ALA A 29 14.46 -9.68 -11.08
C ALA A 29 13.66 -8.72 -10.17
N TYR A 30 12.55 -8.14 -10.67
CA TYR A 30 11.64 -7.31 -9.87
C TYR A 30 11.05 -8.12 -8.70
N PHE A 31 10.52 -9.31 -8.97
CA PHE A 31 9.94 -10.16 -7.94
C PHE A 31 10.97 -10.56 -6.87
N ARG A 32 12.19 -10.96 -7.28
CA ARG A 32 13.26 -11.33 -6.35
C ARG A 32 13.72 -10.15 -5.50
N ALA A 33 13.86 -8.97 -6.08
CA ALA A 33 14.19 -7.75 -5.34
C ALA A 33 13.08 -7.42 -4.31
N ALA A 34 11.82 -7.47 -4.71
CA ALA A 34 10.69 -7.22 -3.84
C ALA A 34 10.57 -8.26 -2.71
N ALA A 35 10.84 -9.54 -2.98
CA ALA A 35 10.86 -10.59 -1.97
C ALA A 35 12.02 -10.41 -0.98
N ALA A 36 13.20 -10.00 -1.44
CA ALA A 36 14.37 -9.76 -0.60
C ALA A 36 14.11 -8.69 0.46
N ILE A 37 13.36 -7.62 0.12
CA ILE A 37 12.98 -6.55 1.06
C ILE A 37 12.20 -7.13 2.25
N LEU A 38 11.21 -7.98 2.00
CA LEU A 38 10.38 -8.59 3.05
C LEU A 38 11.05 -9.78 3.76
N ALA A 39 12.15 -10.30 3.19
CA ALA A 39 12.94 -11.37 3.80
C ALA A 39 14.04 -10.85 4.77
N THR A 40 14.22 -9.54 4.88
CA THR A 40 15.24 -8.91 5.72
C THR A 40 14.59 -8.36 7.00
N GLU A 41 15.16 -8.71 8.17
CA GLU A 41 14.72 -8.13 9.45
C GLU A 41 15.04 -6.64 9.55
N PRO A 42 14.16 -5.83 10.17
CA PRO A 42 14.48 -4.44 10.51
C PRO A 42 15.72 -4.37 11.42
N SER A 43 16.61 -3.40 11.17
CA SER A 43 17.80 -3.22 12.00
C SER A 43 17.47 -2.51 13.33
N PRO A 44 17.76 -3.09 14.50
CA PRO A 44 17.56 -2.42 15.78
C PRO A 44 18.41 -1.16 15.95
N ALA A 45 19.47 -0.98 15.17
CA ALA A 45 20.35 0.18 15.24
C ALA A 45 19.64 1.47 14.80
N GLU A 46 18.69 1.37 13.85
CA GLU A 46 17.95 2.52 13.31
C GLU A 46 17.12 3.25 14.38
N ALA A 47 16.70 2.55 15.43
CA ALA A 47 15.89 3.12 16.51
C ALA A 47 16.69 3.98 17.49
N ARG A 48 18.02 3.75 17.62
CA ARG A 48 18.83 4.38 18.67
C ARG A 48 19.10 5.85 18.42
N ASP A 49 19.16 6.27 17.18
CA ASP A 49 19.59 7.60 16.76
C ASP A 49 18.44 8.56 16.44
N SER A 50 17.17 8.13 16.62
CA SER A 50 15.99 8.92 16.26
C SER A 50 15.97 10.32 16.88
N GLY A 51 16.47 10.49 18.12
CA GLY A 51 16.52 11.79 18.80
C GLY A 51 17.56 12.72 18.19
N GLU A 52 18.73 12.18 17.85
CA GLU A 52 19.79 12.93 17.22
C GLU A 52 19.41 13.34 15.79
N LEU A 53 18.81 12.45 15.02
CA LEU A 53 18.31 12.73 13.67
C LEU A 53 17.23 13.80 13.69
N LEU A 54 16.29 13.73 14.66
CA LEU A 54 15.24 14.72 14.83
C LEU A 54 15.82 16.12 15.10
N LEU A 55 16.79 16.20 16.01
CA LEU A 55 17.45 17.47 16.33
C LEU A 55 18.26 17.99 15.14
N ARG A 56 19.04 17.14 14.49
CA ARG A 56 19.95 17.50 13.40
C ARG A 56 19.21 18.02 12.17
N HIS A 57 18.16 17.34 11.77
CA HIS A 57 17.46 17.63 10.51
C HIS A 57 16.27 18.57 10.67
N TYR A 58 15.65 18.62 11.86
CA TYR A 58 14.41 19.39 12.08
C TYR A 58 14.55 20.46 13.16
N GLY A 59 15.67 20.47 13.92
CA GLY A 59 15.84 21.38 15.06
C GLY A 59 14.85 21.12 16.19
N LEU A 60 14.26 19.94 16.23
CA LEU A 60 13.22 19.56 17.20
C LEU A 60 13.78 18.59 18.25
N THR A 61 13.18 18.64 19.44
CA THR A 61 13.42 17.68 20.51
C THR A 61 12.08 17.20 21.07
N GLY A 62 12.03 15.94 21.53
CA GLY A 62 10.81 15.36 22.07
C GLY A 62 11.04 14.01 22.70
N ARG A 63 9.98 13.49 23.35
CA ARG A 63 9.98 12.12 23.84
C ARG A 63 9.73 11.17 22.66
N ILE A 64 10.60 10.18 22.50
CA ILE A 64 10.56 9.20 21.40
C ILE A 64 10.04 7.87 21.93
N LYS A 65 9.12 7.28 21.16
CA LYS A 65 8.61 5.92 21.37
C LYS A 65 8.67 5.16 20.04
N VAL A 66 9.53 4.16 19.97
CA VAL A 66 9.62 3.29 18.78
C VAL A 66 8.33 2.45 18.66
N LEU A 67 7.80 2.39 17.46
CA LEU A 67 6.63 1.59 17.10
C LEU A 67 7.06 0.33 16.35
N SER A 68 6.23 -0.70 16.38
CA SER A 68 6.45 -1.91 15.58
C SER A 68 6.26 -1.60 14.08
N SER A 69 7.24 -1.97 13.27
CA SER A 69 7.21 -1.85 11.81
C SER A 69 7.88 -3.06 11.17
N GLU A 70 7.48 -3.42 9.95
CA GLU A 70 7.98 -4.62 9.25
C GLU A 70 9.24 -4.36 8.42
N VAL A 71 9.43 -3.15 7.91
CA VAL A 71 10.49 -2.85 6.93
C VAL A 71 11.36 -1.68 7.36
N GLU A 72 10.77 -0.64 7.91
CA GLU A 72 11.42 0.63 8.28
C GLU A 72 11.37 0.85 9.79
N CYS A 73 12.19 1.72 10.35
CA CYS A 73 12.03 2.16 11.73
C CYS A 73 11.00 3.30 11.79
N THR A 74 9.97 3.12 12.62
CA THR A 74 8.92 4.12 12.86
C THR A 74 8.95 4.55 14.31
N ALA A 75 9.06 5.85 14.58
CA ALA A 75 9.08 6.40 15.92
C ALA A 75 8.02 7.49 16.09
N GLU A 76 7.21 7.38 17.13
CA GLU A 76 6.32 8.44 17.60
C GLU A 76 7.13 9.45 18.41
N VAL A 77 7.03 10.73 18.05
CA VAL A 77 7.70 11.85 18.71
C VAL A 77 6.63 12.72 19.37
N THR A 78 6.74 12.95 20.68
CA THR A 78 5.90 13.90 21.42
C THR A 78 6.72 15.12 21.80
N LEU A 79 6.40 16.27 21.20
CA LEU A 79 7.06 17.55 21.47
C LEU A 79 6.67 18.11 22.84
N SER A 80 7.42 19.09 23.35
CA SER A 80 7.09 19.80 24.59
C SER A 80 5.77 20.59 24.51
N SER A 81 5.33 20.98 23.31
CA SER A 81 4.01 21.58 23.06
C SER A 81 2.84 20.59 23.22
N GLY A 82 3.11 19.29 23.25
CA GLY A 82 2.12 18.22 23.22
C GLY A 82 1.81 17.71 21.81
N ASP A 83 2.34 18.35 20.76
CA ASP A 83 2.16 17.89 19.38
C ASP A 83 2.82 16.54 19.17
N GLN A 84 2.18 15.70 18.37
CA GLN A 84 2.65 14.36 18.04
C GLN A 84 3.03 14.25 16.56
N LEU A 85 4.22 13.73 16.33
CA LEU A 85 4.79 13.51 15.00
C LEU A 85 5.20 12.05 14.86
N ILE A 86 5.43 11.62 13.61
CA ILE A 86 5.98 10.31 13.26
C ILE A 86 7.26 10.52 12.47
N LEU A 87 8.37 10.05 13.01
CA LEU A 87 9.65 9.98 12.32
C LEU A 87 9.80 8.57 11.74
N LYS A 88 10.02 8.49 10.44
CA LYS A 88 10.36 7.24 9.74
C LYS A 88 11.80 7.31 9.27
N THR A 89 12.57 6.25 9.54
CA THR A 89 13.98 6.15 9.16
C THR A 89 14.30 4.78 8.56
N SER A 90 15.30 4.71 7.70
CA SER A 90 15.85 3.47 7.16
C SER A 90 17.32 3.60 6.84
N ALA A 91 18.10 2.60 7.27
CA ALA A 91 19.50 2.42 6.88
C ALA A 91 19.66 1.48 5.67
N ARG A 92 18.55 1.00 5.09
CA ARG A 92 18.58 0.09 3.94
C ARG A 92 18.71 0.86 2.64
N PRO A 93 19.46 0.37 1.65
CA PRO A 93 19.60 1.03 0.34
C PRO A 93 18.24 1.30 -0.34
N GLU A 94 17.33 0.33 -0.28
CA GLU A 94 15.98 0.44 -0.86
C GLU A 94 15.07 1.42 -0.10
N GLY A 95 15.39 1.75 1.15
CA GLY A 95 14.66 2.71 1.97
C GLY A 95 14.64 4.11 1.35
N ARG A 96 15.71 4.52 0.66
CA ARG A 96 15.80 5.83 -0.01
C ARG A 96 14.70 6.00 -1.05
N ASP A 97 14.55 5.06 -1.94
CA ASP A 97 13.52 5.12 -2.98
C ASP A 97 12.11 5.01 -2.40
N SER A 98 11.93 4.19 -1.35
CA SER A 98 10.67 4.12 -0.61
C SER A 98 10.30 5.47 0.00
N PHE A 99 11.23 6.13 0.69
CA PHE A 99 10.95 7.41 1.34
C PHE A 99 10.85 8.59 0.37
N ARG A 100 11.59 8.59 -0.73
CA ARG A 100 11.38 9.56 -1.82
C ARG A 100 9.96 9.47 -2.37
N PHE A 101 9.43 8.25 -2.56
CA PHE A 101 8.05 8.05 -2.95
C PHE A 101 7.08 8.53 -1.87
N GLN A 102 7.22 8.06 -0.62
CA GLN A 102 6.30 8.38 0.48
C GLN A 102 6.23 9.89 0.75
N ALA A 103 7.38 10.55 0.88
CA ALA A 103 7.44 11.99 1.13
C ALA A 103 6.84 12.80 -0.03
N ALA A 104 7.12 12.43 -1.27
CA ALA A 104 6.54 13.08 -2.45
C ALA A 104 5.02 12.82 -2.56
N ALA A 105 4.53 11.62 -2.18
CA ALA A 105 3.10 11.34 -2.14
C ALA A 105 2.38 12.22 -1.12
N LEU A 106 2.90 12.32 0.09
CA LEU A 106 2.34 13.17 1.14
C LEU A 106 2.33 14.66 0.72
N ALA A 107 3.43 15.15 0.14
CA ALA A 107 3.49 16.53 -0.37
C ALA A 107 2.49 16.75 -1.53
N GLY A 108 2.31 15.76 -2.41
CA GLY A 108 1.34 15.83 -3.52
C GLY A 108 -0.12 15.78 -3.08
N LEU A 109 -0.40 15.27 -1.87
CA LEU A 109 -1.73 15.21 -1.30
C LEU A 109 -2.08 16.44 -0.43
N GLU A 110 -1.15 17.37 -0.23
CA GLU A 110 -1.45 18.62 0.49
C GLU A 110 -2.58 19.38 -0.19
N GLY A 111 -3.62 19.73 0.58
CA GLY A 111 -4.82 20.42 0.06
C GLY A 111 -5.86 19.50 -0.58
N ALA A 112 -5.63 18.20 -0.68
CA ALA A 112 -6.67 17.25 -1.07
C ALA A 112 -7.83 17.25 -0.06
N PHE A 113 -9.06 16.98 -0.52
CA PHE A 113 -10.25 17.09 0.32
C PHE A 113 -11.05 15.79 0.38
N GLY A 114 -11.83 15.65 1.48
CA GLY A 114 -12.76 14.54 1.69
C GLY A 114 -12.10 13.27 2.21
N PHE A 115 -10.84 13.34 2.57
CA PHE A 115 -10.07 12.43 3.41
C PHE A 115 -8.93 13.21 4.08
N ALA A 116 -8.27 12.61 5.06
CA ALA A 116 -7.05 13.15 5.63
C ALA A 116 -5.85 12.24 5.32
N ALA A 117 -4.68 12.84 5.15
CA ALA A 117 -3.38 12.16 5.08
C ALA A 117 -2.40 12.92 5.99
N PRO A 118 -1.33 12.29 6.49
CA PRO A 118 -0.33 13.00 7.27
C PRO A 118 0.28 14.18 6.50
N HIS A 119 0.48 15.30 7.18
CA HIS A 119 1.23 16.43 6.60
C HIS A 119 2.72 16.20 6.79
N LEU A 120 3.48 16.44 5.73
CA LEU A 120 4.93 16.34 5.76
C LEU A 120 5.52 17.53 6.51
N VAL A 121 6.46 17.28 7.41
CA VAL A 121 7.27 18.31 8.06
C VAL A 121 8.57 18.42 7.29
N ARG A 122 8.84 19.62 6.72
CA ARG A 122 10.08 19.84 5.98
C ARG A 122 11.28 19.91 6.91
N THR A 123 12.44 19.47 6.44
CA THR A 123 13.71 19.61 7.16
C THR A 123 14.07 21.09 7.35
N GLY A 124 15.01 21.39 8.23
CA GLY A 124 15.58 22.75 8.38
C GLY A 124 16.18 23.31 7.10
N ALA A 125 16.56 22.47 6.14
CA ALA A 125 17.01 22.85 4.80
C ALA A 125 15.85 23.03 3.78
N GLY A 126 14.59 22.80 4.20
CA GLY A 126 13.41 22.93 3.35
C GLY A 126 13.11 21.71 2.47
N THR A 127 13.85 20.61 2.58
CA THR A 127 13.64 19.37 1.80
C THR A 127 12.50 18.54 2.36
N LEU A 128 11.96 17.61 1.55
CA LEU A 128 10.85 16.73 1.95
C LEU A 128 11.33 15.63 2.91
N MET A 129 12.60 15.23 2.79
CA MET A 129 13.23 14.21 3.61
C MET A 129 14.71 14.54 3.78
N PHE A 130 15.37 13.89 4.72
CA PHE A 130 16.83 13.91 4.81
C PHE A 130 17.43 12.63 4.23
N GLU A 131 18.64 12.75 3.66
CA GLU A 131 19.44 11.64 3.17
C GLU A 131 20.88 11.84 3.64
N GLU A 132 21.40 10.91 4.43
CA GLU A 132 22.80 10.80 4.79
C GLU A 132 23.41 9.58 4.08
N GLU A 133 24.71 9.32 4.26
CA GLU A 133 25.39 8.20 3.59
C GLU A 133 24.75 6.85 3.95
N GLU A 134 24.48 6.61 5.23
CA GLU A 134 23.99 5.33 5.75
C GLU A 134 22.52 5.33 6.17
N ILE A 135 21.87 6.48 6.28
CA ILE A 135 20.50 6.58 6.76
C ILE A 135 19.71 7.66 6.02
N CYS A 136 18.45 7.41 5.81
CA CYS A 136 17.50 8.40 5.31
C CYS A 136 16.22 8.40 6.15
N GLY A 137 15.42 9.46 6.04
CA GLY A 137 14.17 9.54 6.77
C GLY A 137 13.36 10.78 6.48
N TYR A 138 12.12 10.76 6.96
CA TYR A 138 11.24 11.91 6.90
C TYR A 138 10.35 12.00 8.15
N LEU A 139 9.84 13.20 8.40
CA LEU A 139 8.97 13.52 9.53
C LEU A 139 7.60 13.94 9.03
N GLN A 140 6.56 13.44 9.67
CA GLN A 140 5.16 13.75 9.34
C GLN A 140 4.33 13.96 10.61
N THR A 141 3.16 14.60 10.48
CA THR A 141 2.20 14.71 11.57
C THR A 141 1.62 13.35 11.91
N ARG A 142 1.33 13.12 13.20
CA ARG A 142 0.55 11.99 13.66
C ARG A 142 -0.92 12.34 13.59
N LEU A 143 -1.70 11.55 12.84
CA LEU A 143 -3.14 11.74 12.76
C LEU A 143 -3.86 11.09 13.95
N SER A 144 -4.93 11.74 14.40
CA SER A 144 -5.84 11.20 15.40
C SER A 144 -6.89 10.32 14.73
N GLY A 145 -7.39 9.33 15.47
CA GLY A 145 -8.45 8.43 15.01
C GLY A 145 -8.26 7.01 15.51
N VAL A 146 -9.30 6.21 15.36
CA VAL A 146 -9.28 4.77 15.69
C VAL A 146 -9.07 4.00 14.39
N PRO A 147 -8.10 3.07 14.32
CA PRO A 147 -7.96 2.20 13.14
C PRO A 147 -9.26 1.47 12.83
N LEU A 148 -9.64 1.37 11.57
CA LEU A 148 -10.91 0.79 11.14
C LEU A 148 -11.13 -0.64 11.67
N HIS A 149 -10.05 -1.43 11.83
CA HIS A 149 -10.14 -2.78 12.41
C HIS A 149 -10.54 -2.80 13.89
N GLN A 150 -10.46 -1.66 14.59
CA GLN A 150 -10.87 -1.49 15.99
C GLN A 150 -12.14 -0.63 16.10
N ALA A 151 -12.55 0.03 15.04
CA ALA A 151 -13.74 0.86 14.99
C ALA A 151 -15.01 0.02 14.85
N ASN A 152 -16.16 0.59 15.23
CA ASN A 152 -17.45 0.01 14.90
C ASN A 152 -17.74 0.23 13.40
N ALA A 153 -17.39 -0.72 12.56
CA ALA A 153 -17.49 -0.68 11.11
C ALA A 153 -18.95 -0.88 10.62
N THR A 154 -19.84 0.06 10.95
CA THR A 154 -21.23 0.03 10.44
C THR A 154 -21.27 0.22 8.92
N ALA A 155 -22.41 -0.10 8.30
CA ALA A 155 -22.64 0.12 6.87
C ALA A 155 -22.31 1.56 6.44
N ASP A 156 -22.74 2.56 7.23
CA ASP A 156 -22.44 3.98 6.98
C ASP A 156 -20.95 4.29 7.08
N VAL A 157 -20.25 3.77 8.08
CA VAL A 157 -18.79 3.95 8.21
C VAL A 157 -18.07 3.35 7.01
N LEU A 158 -18.44 2.13 6.60
CA LEU A 158 -17.82 1.47 5.43
C LEU A 158 -18.11 2.22 4.13
N TYR A 159 -19.31 2.75 3.96
CA TYR A 159 -19.65 3.58 2.82
C TYR A 159 -18.79 4.85 2.76
N ARG A 160 -18.64 5.57 3.89
CA ARG A 160 -17.78 6.75 3.99
C ARG A 160 -16.30 6.43 3.75
N VAL A 161 -15.82 5.31 4.26
CA VAL A 161 -14.46 4.82 3.96
C VAL A 161 -14.30 4.59 2.45
N GLY A 162 -15.27 3.97 1.81
CA GLY A 162 -15.28 3.80 0.35
C GLY A 162 -15.23 5.14 -0.39
N GLN A 163 -16.04 6.12 0.03
CA GLN A 163 -16.01 7.47 -0.56
C GLN A 163 -14.65 8.15 -0.39
N ALA A 164 -14.07 8.08 0.81
CA ALA A 164 -12.77 8.65 1.09
C ALA A 164 -11.67 7.98 0.24
N LEU A 165 -11.73 6.65 0.09
CA LEU A 165 -10.81 5.90 -0.77
C LEU A 165 -10.95 6.29 -2.26
N GLY A 166 -12.17 6.50 -2.73
CA GLY A 166 -12.42 7.02 -4.07
C GLY A 166 -11.79 8.40 -4.29
N ARG A 167 -11.91 9.30 -3.30
CA ARG A 167 -11.27 10.63 -3.34
C ARG A 167 -9.75 10.56 -3.27
N LEU A 168 -9.20 9.67 -2.44
CA LEU A 168 -7.76 9.39 -2.43
C LEU A 168 -7.28 8.92 -3.81
N SER A 169 -7.99 7.99 -4.43
CA SER A 169 -7.68 7.50 -5.78
C SER A 169 -7.63 8.64 -6.80
N LEU A 170 -8.60 9.56 -6.79
CA LEU A 170 -8.62 10.73 -7.67
C LEU A 170 -7.47 11.71 -7.36
N ALA A 171 -7.11 11.90 -6.10
CA ALA A 171 -6.01 12.79 -5.72
C ALA A 171 -4.63 12.22 -6.12
N LEU A 172 -4.47 10.90 -6.13
CA LEU A 172 -3.24 10.21 -6.55
C LEU A 172 -3.10 10.12 -8.08
N GLU A 173 -4.20 10.15 -8.84
CA GLU A 173 -4.21 9.97 -10.30
C GLU A 173 -3.25 10.91 -11.06
N PRO A 174 -3.22 12.23 -10.82
CA PRO A 174 -2.37 13.15 -11.56
C PRO A 174 -0.90 13.08 -11.14
N LEU A 175 -0.56 12.42 -10.03
CA LEU A 175 0.78 12.46 -9.46
C LEU A 175 1.79 11.66 -10.30
N LYS A 176 2.98 12.23 -10.46
CA LYS A 176 4.16 11.60 -11.04
C LYS A 176 5.24 11.59 -9.96
N LEU A 177 5.41 10.48 -9.28
CA LEU A 177 6.25 10.39 -8.09
C LEU A 177 7.58 9.71 -8.40
N PRO A 178 8.66 10.11 -7.71
CA PRO A 178 9.94 9.40 -7.80
C PRO A 178 9.74 7.94 -7.33
N ALA A 179 10.52 7.03 -7.88
CA ALA A 179 10.55 5.61 -7.49
C ALA A 179 9.15 4.91 -7.44
N MET A 180 8.13 5.44 -8.14
CA MET A 180 6.79 4.82 -8.16
C MET A 180 6.78 3.40 -8.76
N ARG A 181 7.85 3.00 -9.44
CA ARG A 181 8.02 1.66 -10.03
C ARG A 181 9.02 0.79 -9.27
N ARG A 182 9.39 1.17 -8.04
CA ARG A 182 10.28 0.38 -7.19
C ARG A 182 9.70 -1.00 -6.87
N PRO A 183 10.52 -1.98 -6.52
CA PRO A 183 10.04 -3.32 -6.17
C PRO A 183 9.15 -3.29 -4.92
N VAL A 184 7.90 -3.76 -5.07
CA VAL A 184 6.92 -3.95 -3.98
C VAL A 184 6.28 -5.33 -4.15
N LEU A 185 6.45 -6.23 -3.18
CA LEU A 185 5.97 -7.61 -3.29
C LEU A 185 4.43 -7.69 -3.31
N TRP A 186 3.76 -6.74 -2.65
CA TRP A 186 2.29 -6.65 -2.63
C TRP A 186 1.67 -6.15 -3.94
N HIS A 187 2.49 -5.73 -4.91
CA HIS A 187 2.02 -5.28 -6.21
C HIS A 187 1.39 -6.42 -7.01
N VAL A 188 0.24 -6.17 -7.68
CA VAL A 188 -0.48 -7.17 -8.50
C VAL A 188 0.42 -7.87 -9.53
N GLY A 189 1.42 -7.18 -10.07
CA GLY A 189 2.38 -7.76 -11.00
C GLY A 189 3.28 -8.85 -10.42
N CYS A 190 3.46 -8.90 -9.10
CA CYS A 190 4.19 -9.96 -8.42
C CYS A 190 3.34 -11.22 -8.22
N TRP A 191 2.01 -11.09 -8.18
CA TRP A 191 1.12 -12.18 -7.82
C TRP A 191 1.22 -13.42 -8.70
N PRO A 192 1.45 -13.35 -10.02
CA PRO A 192 1.66 -14.57 -10.84
C PRO A 192 2.79 -15.48 -10.32
N ARG A 193 3.82 -14.88 -9.69
CA ARG A 193 4.97 -15.63 -9.17
C ARG A 193 4.83 -16.09 -7.73
N LEU A 194 3.80 -15.65 -7.00
CA LEU A 194 3.62 -16.03 -5.60
C LEU A 194 3.40 -17.53 -5.40
N MET A 195 3.01 -18.27 -6.44
CA MET A 195 2.92 -19.73 -6.37
C MET A 195 4.27 -20.42 -6.14
N GLU A 196 5.39 -19.73 -6.35
CA GLU A 196 6.72 -20.21 -5.93
C GLU A 196 6.82 -20.39 -4.40
N LEU A 197 5.95 -19.71 -3.64
CA LEU A 197 5.85 -19.79 -2.18
C LEU A 197 4.88 -20.89 -1.68
N GLU A 198 4.18 -21.61 -2.56
CA GLU A 198 3.19 -22.62 -2.20
C GLU A 198 3.75 -23.71 -1.26
N LYS A 199 5.02 -24.06 -1.42
CA LYS A 199 5.73 -25.03 -0.56
C LYS A 199 5.69 -24.70 0.93
N HIS A 200 5.39 -23.45 1.29
CA HIS A 200 5.29 -22.99 2.68
C HIS A 200 3.86 -23.12 3.26
N LEU A 201 2.87 -23.44 2.42
CA LEU A 201 1.50 -23.62 2.88
C LEU A 201 1.31 -24.94 3.62
N PRO A 202 0.46 -24.97 4.66
CA PRO A 202 0.02 -26.23 5.23
C PRO A 202 -0.86 -27.01 4.23
N SER A 203 -0.78 -28.33 4.29
CA SER A 203 -1.69 -29.18 3.50
C SER A 203 -3.14 -28.99 3.96
N GLY A 204 -4.09 -28.92 3.01
CA GLY A 204 -5.50 -28.80 3.35
C GLY A 204 -6.34 -28.03 2.32
N PRO A 205 -7.63 -27.77 2.63
CA PRO A 205 -8.57 -27.10 1.71
C PRO A 205 -8.13 -25.71 1.28
N VAL A 206 -7.47 -24.96 2.15
CA VAL A 206 -6.98 -23.61 1.87
C VAL A 206 -5.97 -23.62 0.73
N ALA A 207 -5.03 -24.58 0.71
CA ALA A 207 -4.07 -24.70 -0.37
C ALA A 207 -4.78 -24.95 -1.72
N ALA A 208 -5.88 -25.71 -1.75
CA ALA A 208 -6.67 -25.92 -2.95
C ALA A 208 -7.36 -24.63 -3.42
N PHE A 209 -7.95 -23.85 -2.51
CA PHE A 209 -8.53 -22.54 -2.85
C PHE A 209 -7.49 -21.56 -3.37
N VAL A 210 -6.32 -21.50 -2.73
CA VAL A 210 -5.20 -20.65 -3.19
C VAL A 210 -4.78 -21.05 -4.60
N ARG A 211 -4.55 -22.31 -4.87
CA ARG A 211 -4.17 -22.79 -6.24
C ARG A 211 -5.20 -22.39 -7.26
N LEU A 212 -6.49 -22.66 -7.01
CA LEU A 212 -7.56 -22.32 -7.93
C LEU A 212 -7.65 -20.80 -8.17
N ALA A 213 -7.59 -20.00 -7.11
CA ALA A 213 -7.66 -18.54 -7.23
C ALA A 213 -6.47 -17.97 -8.00
N MET A 214 -5.27 -18.50 -7.77
CA MET A 214 -4.06 -18.04 -8.44
C MET A 214 -3.95 -18.53 -9.87
N SER A 215 -4.40 -19.76 -10.20
CA SER A 215 -4.52 -20.22 -11.57
C SER A 215 -5.47 -19.33 -12.37
N ASN A 216 -6.66 -19.07 -11.83
CA ASN A 216 -7.62 -18.15 -12.45
C ASN A 216 -7.05 -16.73 -12.60
N TYR A 217 -6.28 -16.26 -11.64
CA TYR A 217 -5.63 -14.97 -11.72
C TYR A 217 -4.64 -14.92 -12.89
N VAL A 218 -3.74 -15.90 -12.99
CA VAL A 218 -2.71 -15.96 -14.04
C VAL A 218 -3.33 -16.11 -15.42
N GLU A 219 -4.35 -16.97 -15.56
CA GLU A 219 -4.93 -17.32 -16.86
C GLU A 219 -5.94 -16.28 -17.35
N LEU A 220 -6.76 -15.71 -16.45
CA LEU A 220 -7.92 -14.91 -16.84
C LEU A 220 -7.80 -13.42 -16.49
N ILE A 221 -7.07 -13.06 -15.43
CA ILE A 221 -7.03 -11.68 -14.91
C ILE A 221 -5.75 -10.96 -15.32
N ALA A 222 -4.59 -11.56 -15.04
CA ALA A 222 -3.30 -10.93 -15.31
C ALA A 222 -3.12 -10.45 -16.77
N PRO A 223 -3.59 -11.16 -17.81
CA PRO A 223 -3.52 -10.66 -19.17
C PRO A 223 -4.33 -9.38 -19.44
N GLN A 224 -5.38 -9.15 -18.64
CA GLN A 224 -6.28 -8.00 -18.79
C GLN A 224 -5.85 -6.78 -17.94
N LEU A 225 -4.86 -6.92 -17.05
CA LEU A 225 -4.42 -5.81 -16.17
C LEU A 225 -3.96 -4.58 -16.96
N ARG A 226 -3.34 -4.77 -18.12
CA ARG A 226 -2.87 -3.68 -18.99
C ARG A 226 -3.99 -2.80 -19.56
N GLU A 227 -5.23 -3.31 -19.58
CA GLU A 227 -6.42 -2.62 -20.07
C GLU A 227 -7.11 -1.79 -18.96
N LEU A 228 -6.67 -1.94 -17.70
CA LEU A 228 -7.14 -1.16 -16.59
C LEU A 228 -6.50 0.24 -16.58
N ALA A 229 -7.12 1.18 -15.88
CA ALA A 229 -6.52 2.48 -15.60
C ALA A 229 -5.39 2.33 -14.56
N TRP A 230 -4.18 2.78 -14.91
CA TRP A 230 -2.99 2.74 -14.08
C TRP A 230 -2.63 4.14 -13.57
N GLN A 231 -2.27 4.22 -12.31
CA GLN A 231 -1.91 5.46 -11.64
C GLN A 231 -1.01 5.18 -10.42
N VAL A 232 -0.61 6.20 -9.70
CA VAL A 232 -0.07 6.06 -8.36
C VAL A 232 -1.17 5.52 -7.45
N THR A 233 -0.88 4.50 -6.65
CA THR A 233 -1.79 3.88 -5.69
C THR A 233 -1.19 3.92 -4.29
N HIS A 234 -2.03 3.85 -3.27
CA HIS A 234 -1.61 3.65 -1.87
C HIS A 234 -1.11 2.22 -1.64
N ASN A 235 -1.72 1.26 -2.32
CA ASN A 235 -1.45 -0.17 -2.34
C ASN A 235 -1.65 -0.93 -1.01
N ASP A 236 -1.82 -0.25 0.13
CA ASP A 236 -2.26 -0.86 1.41
C ASP A 236 -3.25 0.01 2.20
N PRO A 237 -4.41 0.43 1.64
CA PRO A 237 -5.45 1.09 2.41
C PRO A 237 -6.26 0.07 3.24
N SER A 238 -5.55 -0.77 3.98
CA SER A 238 -6.13 -1.80 4.85
C SER A 238 -6.81 -1.17 6.07
N PRO A 239 -7.67 -1.91 6.80
CA PRO A 239 -8.26 -1.43 8.05
C PRO A 239 -7.25 -1.05 9.15
N PHE A 240 -5.99 -1.40 8.99
CA PHE A 240 -4.90 -1.00 9.89
C PHE A 240 -4.37 0.40 9.54
N ASN A 241 -4.40 0.75 8.26
CA ASN A 241 -3.90 2.01 7.70
C ASN A 241 -5.01 3.01 7.37
N THR A 242 -6.26 2.67 7.71
CA THR A 242 -7.43 3.54 7.62
C THR A 242 -7.87 3.93 9.02
N LEU A 243 -7.91 5.24 9.31
CA LEU A 243 -8.36 5.78 10.61
C LEU A 243 -9.75 6.38 10.48
N VAL A 244 -10.56 6.20 11.53
CA VAL A 244 -11.90 6.79 11.67
C VAL A 244 -11.88 7.78 12.85
N ALA A 245 -12.19 9.03 12.59
CA ALA A 245 -12.29 10.09 13.60
C ALA A 245 -13.64 10.81 13.46
N GLY A 246 -14.68 10.26 14.09
CA GLY A 246 -16.06 10.74 13.91
C GLY A 246 -16.54 10.56 12.46
N HIS A 247 -16.71 11.64 11.73
CA HIS A 247 -17.08 11.62 10.31
C HIS A 247 -15.86 11.57 9.37
N ASP A 248 -14.70 11.92 9.86
CA ASP A 248 -13.48 12.01 9.06
C ASP A 248 -12.83 10.64 8.90
N ILE A 249 -12.32 10.39 7.70
CA ILE A 249 -11.55 9.21 7.33
C ILE A 249 -10.15 9.66 6.94
N ALA A 250 -9.14 8.96 7.45
CA ALA A 250 -7.76 9.24 7.12
C ALA A 250 -7.03 7.97 6.65
N PHE A 251 -6.04 8.15 5.77
CA PHE A 251 -5.15 7.11 5.32
C PHE A 251 -3.72 7.42 5.75
N ILE A 252 -3.06 6.41 6.32
CA ILE A 252 -1.67 6.48 6.79
C ILE A 252 -0.86 5.36 6.14
N ASP A 253 0.47 5.51 6.18
CA ASP A 253 1.42 4.50 5.73
C ASP A 253 1.39 4.24 4.21
N PHE A 254 2.05 5.12 3.47
CA PHE A 254 2.22 5.03 2.02
C PHE A 254 3.42 4.16 1.60
N GLY A 255 3.94 3.32 2.52
CA GLY A 255 5.14 2.51 2.31
C GLY A 255 5.05 1.52 1.14
N ASP A 256 3.88 0.93 0.92
CA ASP A 256 3.62 0.02 -0.19
C ASP A 256 3.12 0.71 -1.47
N GLY A 257 2.94 2.04 -1.44
CA GLY A 257 2.45 2.80 -2.59
C GLY A 257 3.30 2.59 -3.83
N CYS A 258 2.69 2.50 -4.99
CA CYS A 258 3.37 2.19 -6.26
C CYS A 258 2.54 2.62 -7.48
N TRP A 259 3.13 2.49 -8.67
CA TRP A 259 2.40 2.62 -9.93
C TRP A 259 1.66 1.32 -10.22
N GLY A 260 0.34 1.33 -10.12
CA GLY A 260 -0.50 0.14 -10.27
C GLY A 260 -1.87 0.43 -10.85
N PRO A 261 -2.69 -0.60 -11.14
CA PRO A 261 -4.08 -0.38 -11.53
C PRO A 261 -4.85 0.23 -10.37
N ARG A 262 -5.60 1.31 -10.64
CA ARG A 262 -6.32 2.09 -9.60
C ARG A 262 -7.24 1.24 -8.72
N ILE A 263 -7.81 0.18 -9.30
CA ILE A 263 -8.70 -0.74 -8.59
C ILE A 263 -8.00 -1.51 -7.47
N GLN A 264 -6.66 -1.59 -7.47
CA GLN A 264 -5.90 -2.34 -6.46
C GLN A 264 -6.15 -1.81 -5.04
N ASP A 265 -6.29 -0.50 -4.86
CA ASP A 265 -6.60 0.08 -3.56
C ASP A 265 -7.96 -0.38 -3.04
N LEU A 266 -9.00 -0.41 -3.91
CA LEU A 266 -10.29 -0.96 -3.56
C LEU A 266 -10.20 -2.46 -3.23
N VAL A 267 -9.45 -3.23 -4.01
CA VAL A 267 -9.23 -4.66 -3.79
C VAL A 267 -8.60 -4.91 -2.43
N VAL A 268 -7.56 -4.17 -2.07
CA VAL A 268 -6.91 -4.31 -0.77
C VAL A 268 -7.88 -4.00 0.36
N ALA A 269 -8.52 -2.82 0.35
CA ALA A 269 -9.46 -2.43 1.40
C ALA A 269 -10.62 -3.42 1.55
N ALA A 270 -11.28 -3.78 0.44
CA ALA A 270 -12.43 -4.68 0.43
C ALA A 270 -12.06 -6.11 0.85
N SER A 271 -10.88 -6.63 0.46
CA SER A 271 -10.44 -7.98 0.82
C SER A 271 -10.42 -8.22 2.33
N HIS A 272 -10.12 -7.19 3.11
CA HIS A 272 -10.10 -7.25 4.56
C HIS A 272 -11.49 -7.34 5.22
N LEU A 273 -12.55 -6.98 4.51
CA LEU A 273 -13.94 -6.95 5.00
C LEU A 273 -14.73 -8.22 4.66
N VAL A 274 -14.19 -9.11 3.85
CA VAL A 274 -14.83 -10.37 3.46
C VAL A 274 -14.79 -11.34 4.64
N THR A 275 -15.81 -11.30 5.50
CA THR A 275 -15.87 -12.09 6.75
C THR A 275 -17.22 -12.75 7.01
N ASP A 276 -18.31 -12.28 6.38
CA ASP A 276 -19.67 -12.78 6.58
C ASP A 276 -20.16 -13.61 5.37
N PRO A 277 -20.31 -14.94 5.52
CA PRO A 277 -20.75 -15.81 4.44
C PRO A 277 -22.25 -15.63 4.06
N SER A 278 -23.02 -14.89 4.84
CA SER A 278 -24.43 -14.59 4.51
C SER A 278 -24.56 -13.44 3.49
N LEU A 279 -23.51 -12.65 3.29
CA LEU A 279 -23.47 -11.54 2.35
C LEU A 279 -22.74 -11.93 1.06
N ALA A 280 -23.22 -11.43 -0.07
CA ALA A 280 -22.72 -11.84 -1.39
C ALA A 280 -21.23 -11.52 -1.60
N LEU A 281 -20.74 -10.39 -1.09
CA LEU A 281 -19.32 -10.00 -1.11
C LEU A 281 -18.73 -9.98 0.30
N GLY A 282 -19.31 -10.77 1.20
CA GLY A 282 -18.78 -11.03 2.52
C GLY A 282 -18.79 -9.84 3.49
N GLY A 283 -19.50 -8.74 3.20
CA GLY A 283 -19.56 -7.53 4.01
C GLY A 283 -18.77 -6.34 3.43
N SER A 284 -18.15 -6.50 2.25
CA SER A 284 -17.44 -5.41 1.56
C SER A 284 -18.34 -4.52 0.70
N GLU A 285 -19.64 -4.83 0.58
CA GLU A 285 -20.61 -4.19 -0.32
C GLU A 285 -20.67 -2.67 -0.11
N ASN A 286 -20.81 -2.23 1.15
CA ASN A 286 -20.93 -0.80 1.44
C ASN A 286 -19.66 0.00 1.14
N LEU A 287 -18.48 -0.59 1.34
CA LEU A 287 -17.23 0.04 0.95
C LEU A 287 -17.15 0.16 -0.58
N ILE A 288 -17.52 -0.89 -1.31
CA ILE A 288 -17.55 -0.87 -2.78
C ILE A 288 -18.55 0.18 -3.29
N ALA A 289 -19.73 0.26 -2.69
CA ALA A 289 -20.75 1.27 -3.00
C ALA A 289 -20.21 2.69 -2.81
N GLY A 290 -19.59 2.95 -1.65
CA GLY A 290 -19.01 4.25 -1.33
C GLY A 290 -17.90 4.63 -2.32
N TYR A 291 -17.00 3.72 -2.66
CA TYR A 291 -15.96 3.95 -3.66
C TYR A 291 -16.56 4.27 -5.03
N ALA A 292 -17.49 3.43 -5.49
CA ALA A 292 -18.11 3.57 -6.81
C ALA A 292 -18.95 4.86 -6.94
N SER A 293 -19.45 5.41 -5.84
CA SER A 293 -20.20 6.69 -5.84
C SER A 293 -19.29 7.90 -6.15
N VAL A 294 -17.98 7.78 -5.95
CA VAL A 294 -16.97 8.82 -6.22
C VAL A 294 -16.18 8.49 -7.48
N THR A 295 -15.75 7.25 -7.59
CA THR A 295 -14.92 6.73 -8.69
C THR A 295 -15.63 5.54 -9.32
N PRO A 296 -16.48 5.76 -10.34
CA PRO A 296 -17.27 4.71 -10.97
C PRO A 296 -16.37 3.59 -11.53
N LEU A 297 -16.75 2.35 -11.24
CA LEU A 297 -16.06 1.18 -11.77
C LEU A 297 -16.40 1.00 -13.26
N SER A 298 -15.38 0.82 -14.08
CA SER A 298 -15.54 0.40 -15.47
C SER A 298 -16.17 -0.99 -15.56
N THR A 299 -16.64 -1.37 -16.75
CA THR A 299 -17.14 -2.73 -16.99
C THR A 299 -16.09 -3.78 -16.71
N LEU A 300 -14.83 -3.51 -17.09
CA LEU A 300 -13.72 -4.44 -16.86
C LEU A 300 -13.40 -4.54 -15.36
N GLU A 301 -13.30 -3.43 -14.65
CA GLU A 301 -13.08 -3.43 -13.20
C GLU A 301 -14.18 -4.20 -12.45
N THR A 302 -15.44 -3.99 -12.83
CA THR A 302 -16.59 -4.73 -12.27
C THR A 302 -16.46 -6.23 -12.47
N LYS A 303 -16.05 -6.66 -13.66
CA LYS A 303 -15.84 -8.08 -14.01
C LYS A 303 -14.69 -8.71 -13.24
N LEU A 304 -13.58 -7.98 -13.06
CA LEU A 304 -12.35 -8.52 -12.47
C LEU A 304 -12.32 -8.44 -10.93
N LEU A 305 -13.14 -7.58 -10.30
CA LEU A 305 -13.01 -7.25 -8.87
C LEU A 305 -12.97 -8.47 -7.95
N VAL A 306 -13.91 -9.41 -8.08
CA VAL A 306 -13.96 -10.58 -7.18
C VAL A 306 -12.76 -11.52 -7.42
N GLY A 307 -12.33 -11.67 -8.66
CA GLY A 307 -11.13 -12.44 -8.96
C GLY A 307 -9.86 -11.82 -8.36
N LEU A 308 -9.75 -10.48 -8.41
CA LEU A 308 -8.69 -9.73 -7.75
C LEU A 308 -8.75 -9.85 -6.22
N LEU A 309 -9.95 -9.82 -5.62
CA LEU A 309 -10.13 -10.07 -4.18
C LEU A 309 -9.62 -11.46 -3.77
N LYS A 310 -9.97 -12.51 -4.53
CA LYS A 310 -9.48 -13.87 -4.30
C LYS A 310 -7.95 -13.94 -4.40
N ALA A 311 -7.38 -13.32 -5.43
CA ALA A 311 -5.92 -13.29 -5.63
C ALA A 311 -5.21 -12.50 -4.50
N ARG A 312 -5.77 -11.37 -4.03
CA ARG A 312 -5.21 -10.60 -2.91
C ARG A 312 -5.20 -11.40 -1.60
N GLN A 313 -6.28 -12.13 -1.31
CA GLN A 313 -6.34 -13.01 -0.15
C GLN A 313 -5.35 -14.16 -0.26
N SER A 314 -5.22 -14.76 -1.45
CA SER A 314 -4.20 -15.79 -1.73
C SER A 314 -2.78 -15.25 -1.56
N ALA A 315 -2.51 -14.04 -2.05
CA ALA A 315 -1.22 -13.37 -1.86
C ALA A 315 -0.90 -13.18 -0.37
N LEU A 316 -1.88 -12.73 0.42
CA LEU A 316 -1.71 -12.57 1.86
C LEU A 316 -1.39 -13.90 2.55
N VAL A 317 -2.08 -14.97 2.20
CA VAL A 317 -1.84 -16.31 2.73
C VAL A 317 -0.42 -16.78 2.37
N LEU A 318 -0.05 -16.74 1.09
CA LEU A 318 1.25 -17.20 0.59
C LEU A 318 2.42 -16.44 1.21
N ILE A 319 2.38 -15.12 1.19
CA ILE A 319 3.46 -14.27 1.70
C ILE A 319 3.63 -14.45 3.22
N ASN A 320 2.53 -14.49 3.97
CA ASN A 320 2.63 -14.57 5.42
C ASN A 320 3.02 -15.96 5.93
N TYR A 321 2.63 -17.05 5.27
CA TYR A 321 3.17 -18.36 5.62
C TYR A 321 4.67 -18.45 5.31
N TRP A 322 5.11 -17.93 4.18
CA TRP A 322 6.53 -17.86 3.84
C TRP A 322 7.31 -17.04 4.88
N ARG A 323 6.88 -15.81 5.17
CA ARG A 323 7.55 -14.93 6.15
C ARG A 323 7.58 -15.52 7.56
N ALA A 324 6.52 -16.20 7.99
CA ALA A 324 6.46 -16.85 9.28
C ALA A 324 7.48 -18.00 9.44
N GLN A 325 7.94 -18.60 8.34
CA GLN A 325 9.04 -19.55 8.37
C GLN A 325 10.41 -18.87 8.39
N LEU A 326 10.55 -17.70 7.77
CA LEU A 326 11.77 -16.91 7.86
C LEU A 326 11.97 -16.33 9.27
N PHE A 327 10.88 -15.90 9.91
CA PHE A 327 10.89 -15.23 11.21
C PHE A 327 10.01 -15.98 12.23
N PRO A 328 10.46 -17.14 12.75
CA PRO A 328 9.65 -17.96 13.64
C PRO A 328 9.26 -17.28 14.95
N ALA A 329 10.12 -16.40 15.47
CA ALA A 329 9.84 -15.63 16.69
C ALA A 329 8.64 -14.69 16.52
N GLU A 330 8.41 -14.17 15.32
CA GLU A 330 7.34 -13.24 14.98
C GLU A 330 6.16 -13.90 14.25
N ALA A 331 6.20 -15.22 14.08
CA ALA A 331 5.23 -15.96 13.27
C ALA A 331 3.77 -15.70 13.66
N ALA A 332 3.47 -15.52 14.95
CA ALA A 332 2.13 -15.20 15.43
C ALA A 332 1.65 -13.84 14.94
N TYR A 333 2.51 -12.82 15.01
CA TYR A 333 2.23 -11.47 14.52
C TYR A 333 2.08 -11.45 12.99
N ILE A 334 3.02 -12.06 12.26
CA ILE A 334 3.01 -12.14 10.79
C ILE A 334 1.70 -12.79 10.30
N LYS A 335 1.26 -13.87 10.95
CA LYS A 335 0.05 -14.61 10.57
C LYS A 335 -1.26 -14.04 11.14
N LYS A 336 -1.24 -12.89 11.84
CA LYS A 336 -2.44 -12.30 12.48
C LYS A 336 -3.65 -12.14 11.55
N ASN A 337 -3.41 -11.96 10.24
CA ASN A 337 -4.45 -11.75 9.24
C ASN A 337 -4.74 -12.99 8.38
N VAL A 338 -3.97 -14.06 8.51
CA VAL A 338 -4.07 -15.25 7.64
C VAL A 338 -5.43 -15.93 7.78
N ALA A 339 -5.88 -16.23 8.99
CA ALA A 339 -7.16 -16.91 9.21
C ALA A 339 -8.36 -16.15 8.61
N ARG A 340 -8.32 -14.79 8.66
CA ARG A 340 -9.33 -13.96 8.02
C ARG A 340 -9.26 -14.07 6.50
N ALA A 341 -8.08 -14.04 5.90
CA ALA A 341 -7.90 -14.17 4.46
C ALA A 341 -8.34 -15.57 3.96
N GLU A 342 -8.02 -16.61 4.69
CA GLU A 342 -8.47 -17.99 4.40
C GLU A 342 -9.99 -18.08 4.41
N ARG A 343 -10.64 -17.50 5.43
CA ARG A 343 -12.11 -17.43 5.53
C ARG A 343 -12.70 -16.64 4.36
N GLY A 344 -12.17 -15.47 4.05
CA GLY A 344 -12.65 -14.63 2.95
C GLY A 344 -12.47 -15.32 1.59
N LEU A 345 -11.34 -15.98 1.38
CA LEU A 345 -11.11 -16.78 0.17
C LEU A 345 -12.14 -17.93 0.04
N SER A 346 -12.47 -18.61 1.13
CA SER A 346 -13.51 -19.65 1.15
C SER A 346 -14.89 -19.08 0.80
N ILE A 347 -15.28 -17.92 1.38
CA ILE A 347 -16.56 -17.24 1.10
C ILE A 347 -16.66 -16.91 -0.41
N LEU A 348 -15.66 -16.23 -0.94
CA LEU A 348 -15.69 -15.81 -2.35
C LEU A 348 -15.58 -16.99 -3.32
N SER A 349 -14.95 -18.10 -2.91
CA SER A 349 -14.81 -19.29 -3.75
C SER A 349 -16.13 -20.02 -3.98
N ALA A 350 -17.15 -19.78 -3.15
CA ALA A 350 -18.49 -20.30 -3.35
C ALA A 350 -19.24 -19.61 -4.52
N LEU A 351 -18.79 -18.43 -4.97
CA LEU A 351 -19.44 -17.68 -6.04
C LEU A 351 -18.96 -18.16 -7.42
N SER A 352 -19.91 -18.42 -8.32
CA SER A 352 -19.63 -18.50 -9.74
C SER A 352 -19.23 -17.11 -10.30
N VAL A 353 -18.64 -17.08 -11.50
CA VAL A 353 -18.24 -15.81 -12.15
C VAL A 353 -19.43 -14.87 -12.36
N GLY A 354 -20.59 -15.41 -12.80
CA GLY A 354 -21.79 -14.62 -13.03
C GLY A 354 -22.42 -14.07 -11.76
N GLU A 355 -22.44 -14.86 -10.67
CA GLU A 355 -22.89 -14.39 -9.36
C GLU A 355 -21.99 -13.32 -8.80
N ALA A 356 -20.67 -13.49 -8.93
CA ALA A 356 -19.68 -12.52 -8.51
C ALA A 356 -19.86 -11.16 -9.21
N GLU A 357 -19.99 -11.16 -10.54
CA GLU A 357 -20.22 -9.93 -11.31
C GLU A 357 -21.56 -9.28 -10.95
N THR A 358 -22.60 -10.08 -10.78
CA THR A 358 -23.94 -9.59 -10.37
C THR A 358 -23.89 -8.95 -8.98
N ALA A 359 -23.18 -9.55 -8.03
CA ALA A 359 -23.00 -9.00 -6.69
C ALA A 359 -22.29 -7.64 -6.72
N VAL A 360 -21.20 -7.51 -7.50
CA VAL A 360 -20.52 -6.21 -7.66
C VAL A 360 -21.42 -5.17 -8.33
N ARG A 361 -22.16 -5.56 -9.37
CA ARG A 361 -23.11 -4.65 -10.04
C ARG A 361 -24.18 -4.12 -9.07
N ARG A 362 -24.67 -4.94 -8.16
CA ARG A 362 -25.63 -4.53 -7.12
C ARG A 362 -24.98 -3.65 -6.06
N ALA A 363 -23.78 -3.98 -5.63
CA ALA A 363 -23.09 -3.21 -4.60
C ALA A 363 -22.74 -1.78 -5.03
N ARG A 364 -22.51 -1.52 -6.32
CA ARG A 364 -22.14 -0.20 -6.83
C ARG A 364 -23.33 0.73 -7.11
N LEU A 365 -24.57 0.25 -6.93
CA LEU A 365 -25.81 1.04 -7.06
C LEU A 365 -26.17 1.72 -5.74
#